data_b31999af109dc40bf589d5bac7e1af63
#
_entry.id   b31999af109dc40bf589d5bac7e1af63
#
_cell.length_a   1.000
_cell.length_b   1.000
_cell.length_c   1.000
_cell.angle_alpha   90.00
_cell.angle_beta   90.00
_cell.angle_gamma   90.00
#
_symmetry.space_group_name_H-M   'P 1'
#
loop_
_entity.id
_entity.type
_entity.pdbx_description
1 polymer ?
#
loop_
_entity_poly.entity_id
_entity_poly.type
_entity_poly.pdbx_seq_one_letter_code
_entity_poly.pdbx_strand_id
1 'polypeptide(L)'
;SNEGLNQMTYNRCIGTRYCANNCPYKVRRFNWFNYPTNSRFQHFNPSQFDMGRMVLNPDVTVRSRGVMEKCSMCVQQIQSGKLEAKKESRPVMDGEIQTACASSCPTDAITFGDLNDFKSNDGKGSAVRQGADNKRAYHILEEVGTQPNIYYQVKVRNTNEA
;
A
#
# COMPACT_ATOMS: atom_id res chain seq x y z
N SER A 1 4.92 5.75 9.68
CA SER A 1 3.76 6.57 10.07
C SER A 1 3.22 6.14 11.42
N ASN A 2 2.23 6.87 11.92
CA ASN A 2 1.54 6.52 13.17
C ASN A 2 0.75 5.21 13.05
N GLU A 3 0.39 4.84 11.86
CA GLU A 3 -0.31 3.59 11.53
C GLU A 3 0.64 2.38 11.39
N GLY A 4 1.92 2.53 11.68
CA GLY A 4 2.91 1.46 11.53
C GLY A 4 3.38 1.22 10.09
N LEU A 5 3.02 2.08 9.14
CA LEU A 5 3.42 1.93 7.74
C LEU A 5 4.83 2.47 7.50
N ASN A 6 5.63 1.72 6.77
CA ASN A 6 6.94 2.17 6.30
C ASN A 6 6.75 3.05 5.05
N GLN A 7 6.66 4.34 5.22
CA GLN A 7 6.40 5.30 4.15
C GLN A 7 7.70 5.84 3.52
N MET A 8 7.62 6.18 2.22
CA MET A 8 8.60 7.03 1.54
C MET A 8 8.06 8.46 1.49
N THR A 9 8.75 9.38 2.17
CA THR A 9 8.39 10.79 2.21
C THR A 9 9.14 11.52 1.08
N TYR A 10 8.49 11.61 -0.08
CA TYR A 10 9.10 12.11 -1.32
C TYR A 10 9.65 13.54 -1.20
N ASN A 11 8.98 14.42 -0.46
CA ASN A 11 9.38 15.83 -0.30
C ASN A 11 10.59 16.02 0.63
N ARG A 12 11.06 14.96 1.28
CA ARG A 12 12.30 14.94 2.09
C ARG A 12 13.39 14.07 1.47
N CYS A 13 13.08 13.46 0.33
CA CYS A 13 14.01 12.58 -0.35
C CYS A 13 15.00 13.40 -1.20
N ILE A 14 16.29 13.21 -0.97
CA ILE A 14 17.37 13.82 -1.77
C ILE A 14 17.96 12.84 -2.81
N GLY A 15 17.42 11.64 -2.92
CA GLY A 15 17.75 10.71 -3.99
C GLY A 15 19.07 9.96 -3.84
N THR A 16 19.62 9.79 -2.64
CA THR A 16 20.85 9.01 -2.42
C THR A 16 20.71 7.53 -2.79
N ARG A 17 19.49 7.00 -2.87
CA ARG A 17 19.16 5.61 -3.25
C ARG A 17 19.68 4.53 -2.30
N TYR A 18 20.27 4.91 -1.18
CA TYR A 18 20.76 3.97 -0.18
C TYR A 18 19.65 3.03 0.30
N CYS A 19 18.45 3.56 0.53
CA CYS A 19 17.29 2.77 0.92
C CYS A 19 16.87 1.70 -0.10
N ALA A 20 17.11 1.93 -1.40
CA ALA A 20 16.86 0.94 -2.44
C ALA A 20 17.94 -0.14 -2.45
N ASN A 21 19.20 0.25 -2.28
CA ASN A 21 20.32 -0.68 -2.26
C ASN A 21 20.19 -1.69 -1.10
N ASN A 22 19.79 -1.21 0.07
CA ASN A 22 19.64 -2.04 1.27
C ASN A 22 18.27 -2.73 1.41
N CYS A 23 17.30 -2.45 0.54
CA CYS A 23 16.01 -3.10 0.60
C CYS A 23 16.11 -4.54 0.08
N PRO A 24 15.92 -5.58 0.91
CA PRO A 24 15.98 -6.96 0.45
C PRO A 24 14.84 -7.31 -0.50
N TYR A 25 13.71 -6.65 -0.36
CA TYR A 25 12.51 -6.84 -1.21
C TYR A 25 12.58 -6.11 -2.55
N LYS A 26 13.54 -5.18 -2.73
CA LYS A 26 13.70 -4.36 -3.95
C LYS A 26 12.43 -3.62 -4.38
N VAL A 27 11.62 -3.19 -3.43
CA VAL A 27 10.33 -2.51 -3.65
C VAL A 27 10.44 -1.00 -3.80
N ARG A 28 11.63 -0.44 -3.63
CA ARG A 28 11.87 1.00 -3.74
C ARG A 28 12.37 1.33 -5.13
N ARG A 29 11.70 2.31 -5.77
CA ARG A 29 11.99 2.73 -7.15
C ARG A 29 12.43 4.18 -7.17
N PHE A 30 13.41 4.47 -8.02
CA PHE A 30 13.93 5.82 -8.21
C PHE A 30 13.33 6.46 -9.46
N ASN A 31 12.91 7.72 -9.35
CA ASN A 31 12.38 8.47 -10.47
C ASN A 31 13.52 9.08 -11.28
N TRP A 32 13.87 8.43 -12.35
CA TRP A 32 14.92 8.89 -13.27
C TRP A 32 14.47 10.02 -14.19
N PHE A 33 13.17 10.09 -14.49
CA PHE A 33 12.60 11.00 -15.47
C PHE A 33 11.54 11.90 -14.83
N ASN A 34 11.39 13.10 -15.39
CA ASN A 34 10.35 14.01 -15.00
C ASN A 34 9.07 13.76 -15.83
N TYR A 35 8.36 12.70 -15.51
CA TYR A 35 7.15 12.28 -16.23
C TYR A 35 6.05 13.36 -16.29
N PRO A 36 5.82 14.17 -15.24
CA PRO A 36 4.73 15.16 -15.23
C PRO A 36 4.91 16.30 -16.24
N THR A 37 6.14 16.61 -16.67
CA THR A 37 6.45 17.79 -17.49
C THR A 37 7.31 17.48 -18.70
N ASN A 38 7.33 16.23 -19.15
CA ASN A 38 8.11 15.84 -20.31
C ASN A 38 7.33 16.13 -21.60
N SER A 39 7.86 17.02 -22.46
CA SER A 39 7.24 17.43 -23.71
C SER A 39 6.95 16.28 -24.70
N ARG A 40 7.72 15.18 -24.61
CA ARG A 40 7.50 14.00 -25.47
C ARG A 40 6.19 13.26 -25.12
N PHE A 41 5.67 13.45 -23.93
CA PHE A 41 4.43 12.79 -23.47
C PHE A 41 3.24 13.73 -23.41
N GLN A 42 3.37 14.93 -23.98
CA GLN A 42 2.36 15.98 -23.88
C GLN A 42 0.96 15.55 -24.37
N HIS A 43 0.89 14.68 -25.37
CA HIS A 43 -0.38 14.19 -25.92
C HIS A 43 -0.96 12.96 -25.20
N PHE A 44 -0.17 12.30 -24.37
CA PHE A 44 -0.55 11.04 -23.72
C PHE A 44 -0.71 11.17 -22.20
N ASN A 45 -0.07 12.18 -21.63
CA ASN A 45 -0.09 12.35 -20.17
C ASN A 45 -0.96 13.53 -19.78
N PRO A 46 -2.12 13.30 -19.15
CA PRO A 46 -3.05 14.37 -18.76
C PRO A 46 -2.43 15.40 -17.82
N SER A 47 -1.37 15.06 -17.08
CA SER A 47 -0.67 15.99 -16.20
C SER A 47 0.12 17.09 -16.94
N GLN A 48 0.23 17.04 -18.26
CA GLN A 48 0.99 17.99 -19.09
C GLN A 48 0.21 19.27 -19.42
N PHE A 49 -1.10 19.29 -19.30
CA PHE A 49 -1.95 20.44 -19.61
C PHE A 49 -3.04 20.63 -18.56
N ASP A 50 -3.49 21.86 -18.42
CA ASP A 50 -4.35 22.25 -17.30
C ASP A 50 -5.70 21.52 -17.30
N MET A 51 -6.35 21.36 -18.44
CA MET A 51 -7.62 20.64 -18.52
C MET A 51 -7.47 19.15 -18.12
N GLY A 52 -6.39 18.52 -18.53
CA GLY A 52 -6.10 17.13 -18.13
C GLY A 52 -5.82 17.00 -16.63
N ARG A 53 -5.23 18.01 -16.02
CA ARG A 53 -5.01 18.04 -14.56
C ARG A 53 -6.30 18.09 -13.75
N MET A 54 -7.34 18.69 -14.30
CA MET A 54 -8.62 18.83 -13.60
C MET A 54 -9.34 17.50 -13.31
N VAL A 55 -9.01 16.43 -14.03
CA VAL A 55 -9.57 15.09 -13.78
C VAL A 55 -8.73 14.26 -12.81
N LEU A 56 -7.55 14.73 -12.42
CA LEU A 56 -6.66 14.02 -11.50
C LEU A 56 -7.07 14.28 -10.06
N ASN A 57 -6.86 13.29 -9.20
CA ASN A 57 -7.10 13.46 -7.78
C ASN A 57 -6.10 14.48 -7.19
N PRO A 58 -6.56 15.63 -6.64
CA PRO A 58 -5.68 16.66 -6.09
C PRO A 58 -4.90 16.21 -4.86
N ASP A 59 -5.35 15.16 -4.16
CA ASP A 59 -4.67 14.60 -2.98
C ASP A 59 -3.47 13.72 -3.34
N VAL A 60 -3.29 13.41 -4.63
CA VAL A 60 -2.18 12.59 -5.12
C VAL A 60 -1.20 13.46 -5.88
N THR A 61 0.01 13.61 -5.34
CA THR A 61 1.10 14.33 -6.00
C THR A 61 1.89 13.39 -6.91
N VAL A 62 2.07 13.78 -8.16
CA VAL A 62 3.02 13.12 -9.05
C VAL A 62 4.43 13.58 -8.66
N ARG A 63 5.27 12.63 -8.25
CA ARG A 63 6.61 12.93 -7.74
C ARG A 63 7.53 13.35 -8.88
N SER A 64 8.42 14.28 -8.57
CA SER A 64 9.43 14.76 -9.51
C SER A 64 10.56 13.76 -9.72
N ARG A 65 11.39 14.04 -10.73
CA ARG A 65 12.66 13.33 -10.90
C ARG A 65 13.54 13.46 -9.66
N GLY A 66 14.31 12.42 -9.34
CA GLY A 66 15.32 12.45 -8.30
C GLY A 66 14.84 11.99 -6.92
N VAL A 67 13.63 11.49 -6.79
CA VAL A 67 13.10 10.97 -5.53
C VAL A 67 12.85 9.46 -5.60
N MET A 68 12.81 8.84 -4.42
CA MET A 68 12.47 7.43 -4.27
C MET A 68 10.98 7.27 -4.01
N GLU A 69 10.38 6.25 -4.61
CA GLU A 69 8.98 5.90 -4.41
C GLU A 69 8.82 4.43 -4.00
N LYS A 70 7.81 4.16 -3.23
CA LYS A 70 7.30 2.81 -2.92
C LYS A 70 5.80 2.88 -2.63
N CYS A 71 5.16 1.73 -2.59
CA CYS A 71 3.78 1.63 -2.15
C CYS A 71 3.60 2.26 -0.76
N SER A 72 2.61 3.14 -0.63
CA SER A 72 2.22 3.82 0.62
C SER A 72 1.02 3.16 1.30
N MET A 73 0.58 1.98 0.83
CA MET A 73 -0.63 1.29 1.31
C MET A 73 -1.89 2.18 1.22
N CYS A 74 -1.97 2.99 0.16
CA CYS A 74 -3.08 3.94 -0.07
C CYS A 74 -3.33 4.85 1.15
N VAL A 75 -2.29 5.53 1.62
CA VAL A 75 -2.36 6.40 2.81
C VAL A 75 -3.50 7.43 2.72
N GLN A 76 -3.84 7.90 1.53
CA GLN A 76 -4.96 8.82 1.31
C GLN A 76 -6.31 8.18 1.71
N GLN A 77 -6.52 6.92 1.34
CA GLN A 77 -7.74 6.19 1.71
C GLN A 77 -7.78 5.88 3.21
N ILE A 78 -6.63 5.57 3.80
CA ILE A 78 -6.53 5.38 5.26
C ILE A 78 -6.92 6.67 5.98
N GLN A 79 -6.39 7.83 5.57
CA GLN A 79 -6.71 9.10 6.21
C GLN A 79 -8.18 9.50 5.98
N SER A 80 -8.73 9.23 4.81
CA SER A 80 -10.15 9.47 4.52
C SER A 80 -11.06 8.63 5.42
N GLY A 81 -10.83 7.33 5.51
CA GLY A 81 -11.62 6.45 6.39
C GLY A 81 -11.52 6.83 7.88
N LYS A 82 -10.32 7.19 8.35
CA LYS A 82 -10.13 7.71 9.71
C LYS A 82 -10.88 9.02 9.94
N LEU A 83 -10.93 9.90 8.95
CA LEU A 83 -11.67 11.15 9.04
C LEU A 83 -13.18 10.92 9.12
N GLU A 84 -13.71 10.03 8.30
CA GLU A 84 -15.14 9.68 8.32
C GLU A 84 -15.54 9.06 9.68
N ALA A 85 -14.79 8.08 10.15
CA ALA A 85 -15.01 7.48 11.47
C ALA A 85 -14.96 8.54 12.60
N LYS A 86 -14.01 9.49 12.51
CA LYS A 86 -13.90 10.59 13.48
C LYS A 86 -15.11 11.54 13.43
N LYS A 87 -15.63 11.85 12.24
CA LYS A 87 -16.86 12.68 12.12
C LYS A 87 -18.06 12.03 12.81
N GLU A 88 -18.13 10.71 12.73
CA GLU A 88 -19.20 9.93 13.39
C GLU A 88 -18.89 9.56 14.83
N SER A 89 -17.76 10.05 15.39
CA SER A 89 -17.32 9.79 16.76
C SER A 89 -17.23 8.29 17.11
N ARG A 90 -16.83 7.47 16.16
CA ARG A 90 -16.65 6.02 16.30
C ARG A 90 -15.24 5.57 15.90
N PRO A 91 -14.80 4.38 16.30
CA PRO A 91 -13.59 3.77 15.74
C PRO A 91 -13.81 3.36 14.28
N VAL A 92 -12.71 3.21 13.54
CA VAL A 92 -12.71 2.59 12.21
C VAL A 92 -13.10 1.12 12.36
N MET A 93 -14.01 0.64 11.52
CA MET A 93 -14.43 -0.76 11.53
C MET A 93 -13.57 -1.59 10.57
N ASP A 94 -13.46 -2.88 10.85
CA ASP A 94 -12.77 -3.82 9.99
C ASP A 94 -13.42 -3.86 8.58
N GLY A 95 -12.60 -3.81 7.54
CA GLY A 95 -13.06 -3.79 6.15
C GLY A 95 -13.54 -2.43 5.61
N GLU A 96 -13.66 -1.39 6.47
CA GLU A 96 -14.10 -0.06 6.07
C GLU A 96 -13.08 0.64 5.17
N ILE A 97 -11.80 0.45 5.45
CA ILE A 97 -10.71 1.00 4.65
C ILE A 97 -10.16 -0.09 3.75
N GLN A 98 -10.15 0.17 2.45
CA GLN A 98 -9.56 -0.74 1.49
C GLN A 98 -8.51 -0.03 0.64
N THR A 99 -7.46 -0.76 0.29
CA THR A 99 -6.46 -0.26 -0.67
C THR A 99 -7.00 -0.39 -2.09
N ALA A 100 -6.49 0.43 -3.02
CA ALA A 100 -6.92 0.38 -4.42
C ALA A 100 -6.66 -1.00 -5.06
N CYS A 101 -5.60 -1.69 -4.67
CA CYS A 101 -5.32 -3.04 -5.17
C CYS A 101 -6.30 -4.08 -4.60
N ALA A 102 -6.75 -3.93 -3.34
CA ALA A 102 -7.75 -4.82 -2.76
C ALA A 102 -9.11 -4.61 -3.43
N SER A 103 -9.57 -3.37 -3.56
CA SER A 103 -10.86 -3.06 -4.19
C SER A 103 -10.92 -3.43 -5.68
N SER A 104 -9.78 -3.49 -6.35
CA SER A 104 -9.70 -3.88 -7.77
C SER A 104 -9.47 -5.37 -7.98
N CYS A 105 -9.31 -6.15 -6.93
CA CYS A 105 -9.03 -7.58 -7.02
C CYS A 105 -10.32 -8.39 -7.28
N PRO A 106 -10.52 -9.00 -8.46
CA PRO A 106 -11.78 -9.69 -8.75
C PRO A 106 -11.96 -11.00 -7.97
N THR A 107 -10.91 -11.47 -7.30
CA THR A 107 -10.92 -12.72 -6.53
C THR A 107 -10.89 -12.50 -5.03
N ASP A 108 -10.96 -11.25 -4.56
CA ASP A 108 -10.82 -10.86 -3.13
C ASP A 108 -9.59 -11.48 -2.44
N ALA A 109 -8.51 -11.67 -3.20
CA ALA A 109 -7.29 -12.30 -2.70
C ALA A 109 -6.43 -11.39 -1.82
N ILE A 110 -6.77 -10.10 -1.72
CA ILE A 110 -6.01 -9.10 -0.97
C ILE A 110 -6.88 -8.56 0.15
N THR A 111 -6.50 -8.87 1.38
CA THR A 111 -7.15 -8.34 2.60
C THR A 111 -6.30 -7.23 3.19
N PHE A 112 -6.93 -6.13 3.56
CA PHE A 112 -6.30 -5.00 4.23
C PHE A 112 -7.04 -4.66 5.52
N GLY A 113 -6.31 -4.36 6.59
CA GLY A 113 -6.92 -4.04 7.89
C GLY A 113 -5.88 -3.77 8.96
N ASP A 114 -6.33 -3.65 10.20
CA ASP A 114 -5.49 -3.42 11.37
C ASP A 114 -5.10 -4.75 12.03
N LEU A 115 -3.80 -5.04 12.06
CA LEU A 115 -3.24 -6.24 12.73
C LEU A 115 -3.40 -6.19 14.25
N ASN A 116 -3.59 -5.01 14.84
CA ASN A 116 -3.77 -4.84 16.28
C ASN A 116 -5.23 -4.86 16.72
N ASP A 117 -6.15 -5.02 15.81
CA ASP A 117 -7.55 -5.18 16.13
C ASP A 117 -7.84 -6.64 16.54
N PHE A 118 -7.99 -6.85 17.83
CA PHE A 118 -8.32 -8.15 18.44
C PHE A 118 -9.81 -8.29 18.79
N LYS A 119 -10.61 -7.24 18.58
CA LYS A 119 -12.00 -7.18 19.08
C LYS A 119 -13.05 -7.38 17.99
N SER A 120 -12.73 -7.01 16.75
CA SER A 120 -13.66 -7.17 15.63
C SER A 120 -14.04 -8.64 15.41
N ASN A 121 -15.12 -8.86 14.67
CA ASN A 121 -15.61 -10.19 14.28
C ASN A 121 -15.82 -11.12 15.50
N ASP A 122 -16.60 -10.67 16.47
CA ASP A 122 -16.94 -11.43 17.68
C ASP A 122 -15.71 -11.86 18.53
N GLY A 123 -14.70 -11.00 18.58
CA GLY A 123 -13.47 -11.25 19.33
C GLY A 123 -12.45 -12.14 18.60
N LYS A 124 -12.66 -12.42 17.33
CA LYS A 124 -11.68 -13.16 16.49
C LYS A 124 -10.61 -12.24 15.90
N GLY A 125 -10.79 -10.93 16.05
CA GLY A 125 -9.92 -9.91 15.46
C GLY A 125 -10.28 -9.58 14.01
N SER A 126 -9.58 -8.60 13.44
CA SER A 126 -9.78 -8.19 12.04
C SER A 126 -9.54 -9.33 11.05
N ALA A 127 -10.09 -9.21 9.86
CA ALA A 127 -9.91 -10.20 8.79
C ALA A 127 -8.42 -10.39 8.43
N VAL A 128 -7.63 -9.30 8.43
CA VAL A 128 -6.19 -9.39 8.20
C VAL A 128 -5.46 -10.10 9.33
N ARG A 129 -5.89 -9.92 10.59
CA ARG A 129 -5.33 -10.62 11.75
C ARG A 129 -5.61 -12.13 11.67
N GLN A 130 -6.83 -12.51 11.35
CA GLN A 130 -7.20 -13.92 11.16
C GLN A 130 -6.39 -14.56 10.03
N GLY A 131 -6.13 -13.81 8.95
CA GLY A 131 -5.26 -14.23 7.86
C GLY A 131 -3.80 -14.43 8.32
N ALA A 132 -3.29 -13.52 9.14
CA ALA A 132 -1.92 -13.59 9.67
C ALA A 132 -1.72 -14.77 10.64
N ASP A 133 -2.71 -15.07 11.46
CA ASP A 133 -2.67 -16.18 12.43
C ASP A 133 -2.95 -17.56 11.79
N ASN A 134 -3.26 -17.59 10.49
CA ASN A 134 -3.53 -18.83 9.79
C ASN A 134 -2.23 -19.66 9.63
N LYS A 135 -2.32 -20.98 9.80
CA LYS A 135 -1.17 -21.92 9.63
C LYS A 135 -0.54 -21.87 8.22
N ARG A 136 -1.26 -21.34 7.24
CA ARG A 136 -0.77 -21.17 5.86
C ARG A 136 -0.04 -19.84 5.65
N ALA A 137 -0.07 -18.96 6.63
CA ALA A 137 0.56 -17.64 6.52
C ALA A 137 2.09 -17.74 6.63
N TYR A 138 2.78 -16.96 5.83
CA TYR A 138 4.23 -16.85 5.86
C TYR A 138 4.67 -15.45 5.40
N HIS A 139 5.87 -15.05 5.74
CA HIS A 139 6.53 -13.87 5.21
C HIS A 139 7.55 -14.22 4.14
N ILE A 140 7.73 -13.33 3.18
CA ILE A 140 8.84 -13.44 2.22
C ILE A 140 10.13 -13.06 2.95
N LEU A 141 11.20 -13.86 2.77
CA LEU A 141 12.53 -13.65 3.35
C LEU A 141 12.49 -13.58 4.89
N GLU A 142 11.82 -14.51 5.54
CA GLU A 142 11.72 -14.57 7.01
C GLU A 142 13.10 -14.63 7.68
N GLU A 143 14.06 -15.32 7.07
CA GLU A 143 15.41 -15.49 7.60
C GLU A 143 16.20 -14.18 7.73
N VAL A 144 15.80 -13.15 6.97
CA VAL A 144 16.43 -11.82 7.06
C VAL A 144 15.98 -11.05 8.31
N GLY A 145 14.86 -11.46 8.93
CA GLY A 145 14.36 -10.90 10.18
C GLY A 145 13.79 -9.47 10.08
N THR A 146 13.37 -9.03 8.89
CA THR A 146 12.83 -7.68 8.68
C THR A 146 11.39 -7.50 9.16
N GLN A 147 10.69 -8.59 9.45
CA GLN A 147 9.32 -8.63 9.98
C GLN A 147 8.35 -7.69 9.21
N PRO A 148 8.09 -7.94 7.92
CA PRO A 148 7.18 -7.12 7.13
C PRO A 148 5.73 -7.30 7.60
N ASN A 149 4.90 -6.28 7.41
CA ASN A 149 3.46 -6.31 7.72
C ASN A 149 2.62 -6.93 6.58
N ILE A 150 3.25 -7.62 5.65
CA ILE A 150 2.57 -8.31 4.54
C ILE A 150 2.74 -9.82 4.75
N TYR A 151 1.62 -10.48 4.85
CA TYR A 151 1.52 -11.93 4.97
C TYR A 151 1.08 -12.53 3.64
N TYR A 152 1.66 -13.63 3.29
CA TYR A 152 1.25 -14.44 2.15
C TYR A 152 0.65 -15.75 2.63
N GLN A 153 -0.26 -16.33 1.87
CA GLN A 153 -0.82 -17.62 2.18
C GLN A 153 -0.39 -18.65 1.14
N VAL A 154 0.04 -19.80 1.61
CA VAL A 154 0.40 -20.93 0.75
C VAL A 154 -0.80 -21.36 -0.08
N LYS A 155 -0.60 -21.51 -1.38
CA LYS A 155 -1.63 -22.04 -2.29
C LYS A 155 -1.88 -23.51 -1.98
N VAL A 156 -3.13 -23.83 -1.70
CA VAL A 156 -3.56 -25.25 -1.59
C VAL A 156 -3.76 -25.80 -2.99
N ARG A 157 -3.12 -26.91 -3.28
CA ARG A 157 -3.33 -27.69 -4.51
C ARG A 157 -3.91 -29.03 -4.13
N ASN A 158 -4.97 -29.45 -4.81
CA ASN A 158 -5.41 -30.82 -4.74
C ASN A 158 -4.47 -31.65 -5.63
N THR A 159 -3.40 -32.15 -5.06
CA THR A 159 -2.60 -33.19 -5.71
C THR A 159 -3.20 -34.52 -5.31
N ASN A 160 -3.79 -35.22 -6.28
CA ASN A 160 -3.99 -36.66 -6.15
C ASN A 160 -2.60 -37.30 -6.29
N GLU A 161 -1.85 -37.35 -5.21
CA GLU A 161 -0.72 -38.30 -5.13
C GLU A 161 -1.35 -39.66 -4.93
N ALA A 162 -1.32 -40.47 -6.01
CA ALA A 162 -1.61 -41.88 -5.97
C ALA A 162 -0.44 -42.64 -5.33
#